data_cd3b7a6fc9f9c042960703dc41ea510b
#
_entry.id   cd3b7a6fc9f9c042960703dc41ea510b
#
_cell.length_a   1.000
_cell.length_b   1.000
_cell.length_c   1.000
_cell.angle_alpha   90.00
_cell.angle_beta   90.00
_cell.angle_gamma   90.00
#
_symmetry.space_group_name_H-M   'P 1'
#
loop_
_entity.id
_entity.type
_entity.pdbx_description
1 polymer ?
#
loop_
_entity_poly.entity_id
_entity_poly.type
_entity_poly.pdbx_seq_one_letter_code
_entity_poly.pdbx_strand_id
1 'polypeptide(L)'
;MPQTQSKDFVITRLFDAPRALVWACFTEPAHMKEWWGPKGSTIVASNMDLRVGGTYHGAMRDPQGNVMWAKFVYREIVPPELLVWEHSFSDEAGGLTRHPLSPTWPLKLLTRVTLEEAPGGKTKLTLRWAPLDATEEAQKTFAAAHDSMNGGWTGTFDQLDAYLARPQA
;
A
#
# COMPACT_ATOMS: atom_id res chain seq x y z
N MET A 1 33.60 2.15 4.78
CA MET A 1 32.34 2.84 5.08
C MET A 1 31.27 1.81 5.32
N PRO A 2 30.69 1.79 6.50
CA PRO A 2 29.54 0.94 6.66
C PRO A 2 28.46 1.42 5.69
N GLN A 3 28.07 0.55 4.81
CA GLN A 3 26.94 0.84 3.97
C GLN A 3 25.75 1.03 4.89
N THR A 4 25.09 2.17 4.77
CA THR A 4 23.79 2.35 5.38
C THR A 4 22.92 1.23 4.81
N GLN A 5 22.70 0.19 5.60
CA GLN A 5 21.78 -0.84 5.19
C GLN A 5 20.44 -0.18 4.93
N SER A 6 19.92 -0.43 3.74
CA SER A 6 18.57 -0.01 3.43
C SER A 6 17.66 -0.51 4.54
N LYS A 7 17.01 0.39 5.25
CA LYS A 7 16.06 0.03 6.30
C LYS A 7 14.66 -0.06 5.73
N ASP A 8 14.58 -0.45 4.45
CA ASP A 8 13.31 -0.64 3.78
C ASP A 8 12.52 -1.76 4.47
N PHE A 9 11.24 -1.55 4.56
CA PHE A 9 10.33 -2.61 4.97
C PHE A 9 10.00 -3.46 3.74
N VAL A 10 10.11 -4.78 3.87
CA VAL A 10 9.80 -5.72 2.79
C VAL A 10 8.89 -6.81 3.33
N ILE A 11 7.78 -7.05 2.64
CA ILE A 11 6.88 -8.15 2.95
C ILE A 11 6.56 -8.91 1.66
N THR A 12 6.58 -10.23 1.75
CA THR A 12 6.28 -11.12 0.63
C THR A 12 5.10 -12.01 0.98
N ARG A 13 4.19 -12.21 0.03
CA ARG A 13 3.02 -13.07 0.22
C ARG A 13 2.70 -13.83 -1.05
N LEU A 14 2.32 -15.09 -0.89
CA LEU A 14 1.83 -15.91 -1.99
C LEU A 14 0.30 -15.89 -1.98
N PHE A 15 -0.30 -15.44 -3.08
CA PHE A 15 -1.75 -15.40 -3.25
C PHE A 15 -2.21 -16.51 -4.19
N ASP A 16 -3.32 -17.16 -3.85
CA ASP A 16 -3.92 -18.22 -4.66
C ASP A 16 -4.85 -17.61 -5.72
N ALA A 17 -4.25 -16.88 -6.65
CA ALA A 17 -4.97 -16.23 -7.74
C ALA A 17 -3.99 -15.88 -8.86
N PRO A 18 -4.47 -15.79 -10.11
CA PRO A 18 -3.61 -15.42 -11.22
C PRO A 18 -3.14 -13.96 -11.12
N ARG A 19 -1.95 -13.70 -11.66
CA ARG A 19 -1.30 -12.40 -11.60
C ARG A 19 -2.18 -11.26 -12.14
N ALA A 20 -2.91 -11.51 -13.20
CA ALA A 20 -3.81 -10.50 -13.78
C ALA A 20 -4.91 -10.06 -12.81
N LEU A 21 -5.44 -10.99 -12.02
CA LEU A 21 -6.47 -10.67 -11.02
C LEU A 21 -5.86 -9.90 -9.84
N VAL A 22 -4.70 -10.32 -9.34
CA VAL A 22 -4.01 -9.60 -8.27
C VAL A 22 -3.67 -8.18 -8.73
N TRP A 23 -3.19 -8.03 -9.97
CA TRP A 23 -2.94 -6.71 -10.56
C TRP A 23 -4.20 -5.84 -10.58
N ALA A 24 -5.32 -6.40 -11.01
CA ALA A 24 -6.59 -5.68 -11.04
C ALA A 24 -7.02 -5.21 -9.63
N CYS A 25 -6.71 -6.00 -8.60
CA CYS A 25 -7.02 -5.62 -7.22
C CYS A 25 -6.28 -4.35 -6.76
N PHE A 26 -5.14 -4.05 -7.35
CA PHE A 26 -4.38 -2.83 -7.05
C PHE A 26 -4.70 -1.67 -8.00
N THR A 27 -5.26 -1.94 -9.17
CA THR A 27 -5.36 -0.95 -10.25
C THR A 27 -6.79 -0.61 -10.65
N GLU A 28 -7.77 -1.30 -10.08
CA GLU A 28 -9.19 -1.01 -10.35
C GLU A 28 -9.89 -0.66 -9.04
N PRO A 29 -10.47 0.54 -8.95
CA PRO A 29 -11.13 1.00 -7.71
C PRO A 29 -12.21 0.05 -7.21
N ALA A 30 -12.95 -0.57 -8.11
CA ALA A 30 -14.02 -1.52 -7.75
C ALA A 30 -13.49 -2.73 -6.98
N HIS A 31 -12.28 -3.19 -7.30
CA HIS A 31 -11.63 -4.27 -6.57
C HIS A 31 -10.94 -3.74 -5.31
N MET A 32 -10.21 -2.64 -5.44
CA MET A 32 -9.39 -2.10 -4.35
C MET A 32 -10.22 -1.78 -3.11
N LYS A 33 -11.40 -1.23 -3.27
CA LYS A 33 -12.28 -0.87 -2.15
C LYS A 33 -12.73 -2.08 -1.30
N GLU A 34 -12.62 -3.30 -1.83
CA GLU A 34 -13.09 -4.49 -1.15
C GLU A 34 -12.06 -5.05 -0.15
N TRP A 35 -10.80 -4.68 -0.26
CA TRP A 35 -9.76 -5.29 0.57
C TRP A 35 -8.75 -4.29 1.15
N TRP A 36 -8.63 -3.10 0.58
CA TRP A 36 -7.58 -2.15 0.98
C TRP A 36 -7.83 -1.62 2.39
N GLY A 37 -6.76 -1.55 3.18
CA GLY A 37 -6.75 -0.98 4.52
C GLY A 37 -6.73 -2.03 5.62
N PRO A 38 -6.49 -1.62 6.87
CA PRO A 38 -6.47 -2.54 8.00
C PRO A 38 -7.80 -3.25 8.19
N LYS A 39 -7.73 -4.42 8.80
CA LYS A 39 -8.92 -5.24 9.07
C LYS A 39 -9.96 -4.45 9.86
N GLY A 40 -11.21 -4.49 9.40
CA GLY A 40 -12.31 -3.75 10.01
C GLY A 40 -12.53 -2.36 9.44
N SER A 41 -11.64 -1.90 8.57
CA SER A 41 -11.79 -0.61 7.90
C SER A 41 -12.62 -0.76 6.62
N THR A 42 -13.28 0.33 6.21
CA THR A 42 -14.01 0.39 4.93
C THR A 42 -13.55 1.60 4.14
N ILE A 43 -13.47 1.44 2.82
CA ILE A 43 -13.18 2.57 1.93
C ILE A 43 -14.47 3.37 1.74
N VAL A 44 -14.42 4.66 2.07
CA VAL A 44 -15.57 5.56 1.98
C VAL A 44 -15.42 6.61 0.88
N ALA A 45 -14.23 6.76 0.31
CA ALA A 45 -13.97 7.59 -0.86
C ALA A 45 -12.83 6.98 -1.65
N SER A 46 -12.89 7.05 -2.98
CA SER A 46 -11.88 6.44 -3.85
C SER A 46 -11.88 7.14 -5.20
N ASN A 47 -10.79 7.83 -5.52
CA ASN A 47 -10.55 8.48 -6.80
C ASN A 47 -9.21 8.02 -7.33
N MET A 48 -9.21 7.33 -8.46
CA MET A 48 -7.97 6.81 -9.06
C MET A 48 -7.80 7.33 -10.49
N ASP A 49 -6.64 7.92 -10.74
CA ASP A 49 -6.17 8.29 -12.07
C ASP A 49 -4.90 7.48 -12.33
N LEU A 50 -5.07 6.28 -12.87
CA LEU A 50 -3.98 5.33 -13.03
C LEU A 50 -3.15 5.62 -14.27
N ARG A 51 -2.17 6.49 -14.10
CA ARG A 51 -1.16 6.81 -15.09
C ARG A 51 0.08 7.33 -14.38
N VAL A 52 1.21 7.31 -15.02
CA VAL A 52 2.43 7.90 -14.44
C VAL A 52 2.19 9.39 -14.22
N GLY A 53 2.43 9.85 -12.99
CA GLY A 53 2.12 11.21 -12.56
C GLY A 53 0.67 11.40 -12.12
N GLY A 54 -0.20 10.42 -12.34
CA GLY A 54 -1.57 10.46 -11.85
C GLY A 54 -1.63 10.12 -10.37
N THR A 55 -2.82 10.26 -9.78
CA THR A 55 -2.99 10.11 -8.34
C THR A 55 -4.12 9.15 -7.98
N TYR A 56 -3.98 8.53 -6.82
CA TYR A 56 -5.09 7.94 -6.10
C TYR A 56 -5.32 8.79 -4.85
N HIS A 57 -6.55 9.16 -4.58
CA HIS A 57 -6.93 9.89 -3.39
C HIS A 57 -8.16 9.23 -2.79
N GLY A 58 -8.02 8.68 -1.60
CA GLY A 58 -9.09 7.91 -0.99
C GLY A 58 -9.12 8.04 0.51
N ALA A 59 -10.23 7.63 1.09
CA ALA A 59 -10.42 7.65 2.53
C ALA A 59 -10.95 6.33 3.03
N MET A 60 -10.53 5.96 4.23
CA MET A 60 -11.03 4.78 4.91
C MET A 60 -11.58 5.20 6.28
N ARG A 61 -12.63 4.49 6.69
CA ARG A 61 -13.23 4.65 8.01
C ARG A 61 -12.85 3.44 8.86
N ASP A 62 -12.31 3.69 10.04
CA ASP A 62 -11.98 2.61 10.98
C ASP A 62 -13.23 2.18 11.78
N PRO A 63 -13.14 1.08 12.57
CA PRO A 63 -14.28 0.61 13.36
C PRO A 63 -14.80 1.61 14.39
N GLN A 64 -13.99 2.60 14.76
CA GLN A 64 -14.38 3.66 15.69
C GLN A 64 -15.02 4.86 15.00
N GLY A 65 -15.11 4.83 13.66
CA GLY A 65 -15.72 5.89 12.88
C GLY A 65 -14.75 6.99 12.43
N ASN A 66 -13.46 6.86 12.72
CA ASN A 66 -12.45 7.83 12.28
C ASN A 66 -12.18 7.66 10.78
N VAL A 67 -12.10 8.77 10.06
CA VAL A 67 -11.84 8.77 8.63
C VAL A 67 -10.41 9.26 8.39
N MET A 68 -9.64 8.48 7.64
CA MET A 68 -8.27 8.81 7.29
C MET A 68 -8.13 8.86 5.77
N TRP A 69 -7.55 9.96 5.28
CA TRP A 69 -7.30 10.15 3.85
C TRP A 69 -5.87 9.74 3.52
N ALA A 70 -5.70 9.18 2.35
CA ALA A 70 -4.39 8.82 1.81
C ALA A 70 -4.29 9.27 0.36
N LYS A 71 -3.07 9.58 -0.06
CA LYS A 71 -2.80 10.00 -1.43
C LYS A 71 -1.62 9.21 -1.98
N PHE A 72 -1.79 8.72 -3.21
CA PHE A 72 -0.71 8.10 -3.98
C PHE A 72 -0.39 9.00 -5.16
N VAL A 73 0.88 9.03 -5.55
CA VAL A 73 1.32 9.58 -6.83
C VAL A 73 2.03 8.45 -7.57
N TYR A 74 1.48 8.02 -8.70
CA TYR A 74 2.02 6.88 -9.45
C TYR A 74 3.30 7.26 -10.18
N ARG A 75 4.33 6.42 -10.04
CA ARG A 75 5.64 6.63 -10.64
C ARG A 75 5.97 5.65 -11.75
N GLU A 76 5.63 4.37 -11.57
CA GLU A 76 5.85 3.34 -12.57
C GLU A 76 4.66 2.41 -12.61
N ILE A 77 4.23 2.07 -13.82
CA ILE A 77 3.10 1.18 -14.04
C ILE A 77 3.51 0.24 -15.18
N VAL A 78 3.85 -1.01 -14.85
CA VAL A 78 4.23 -2.04 -15.81
C VAL A 78 3.31 -3.25 -15.61
N PRO A 79 2.15 -3.26 -16.30
CA PRO A 79 1.18 -4.35 -16.14
C PRO A 79 1.75 -5.68 -16.62
N PRO A 80 1.48 -6.78 -15.95
CA PRO A 80 0.89 -6.94 -14.63
C PRO A 80 1.97 -7.18 -13.55
N GLU A 81 3.16 -6.60 -13.69
CA GLU A 81 4.36 -6.97 -12.95
C GLU A 81 4.80 -5.99 -11.89
N LEU A 82 4.64 -4.69 -12.15
CA LEU A 82 5.25 -3.66 -11.30
C LEU A 82 4.36 -2.44 -11.16
N LEU A 83 4.15 -2.03 -9.93
CA LEU A 83 3.45 -0.79 -9.59
C LEU A 83 4.25 -0.06 -8.53
N VAL A 84 4.62 1.20 -8.80
CA VAL A 84 5.37 2.05 -7.87
C VAL A 84 4.63 3.34 -7.66
N TRP A 85 4.45 3.73 -6.40
CA TRP A 85 3.80 5.00 -6.07
C TRP A 85 4.38 5.62 -4.82
N GLU A 86 4.25 6.96 -4.73
CA GLU A 86 4.51 7.69 -3.49
C GLU A 86 3.26 7.64 -2.65
N HIS A 87 3.38 7.26 -1.39
CA HIS A 87 2.28 7.07 -0.47
C HIS A 87 2.37 8.10 0.66
N SER A 88 1.29 8.78 0.97
CA SER A 88 1.24 9.79 2.02
C SER A 88 -0.11 9.81 2.71
N PHE A 89 -0.14 10.26 3.96
CA PHE A 89 -1.39 10.71 4.56
C PHE A 89 -1.82 12.01 3.90
N SER A 90 -3.11 12.27 3.88
CA SER A 90 -3.65 13.41 3.17
C SER A 90 -4.86 13.97 3.91
N ASP A 91 -5.25 15.21 3.56
CA ASP A 91 -6.52 15.76 3.95
C ASP A 91 -7.56 15.50 2.85
N GLU A 92 -8.79 15.89 3.10
CA GLU A 92 -9.88 15.70 2.14
C GLU A 92 -9.65 16.44 0.82
N ALA A 93 -8.92 17.54 0.85
CA ALA A 93 -8.63 18.34 -0.33
C ALA A 93 -7.44 17.80 -1.15
N GLY A 94 -6.75 16.76 -0.65
CA GLY A 94 -5.60 16.16 -1.34
C GLY A 94 -4.25 16.75 -0.95
N GLY A 95 -4.20 17.60 0.08
CA GLY A 95 -2.95 18.09 0.63
C GLY A 95 -2.27 17.03 1.47
N LEU A 96 -0.94 17.02 1.49
CA LEU A 96 -0.20 16.05 2.30
C LEU A 96 -0.21 16.45 3.76
N THR A 97 -0.45 15.47 4.64
CA THR A 97 -0.48 15.67 6.09
C THR A 97 0.47 14.73 6.78
N ARG A 98 0.81 15.05 8.02
CA ARG A 98 1.62 14.17 8.85
C ARG A 98 0.78 13.08 9.48
N HIS A 99 1.43 11.98 9.87
CA HIS A 99 0.77 10.91 10.62
C HIS A 99 0.15 11.52 11.89
N PRO A 100 -1.13 11.27 12.16
CA PRO A 100 -1.81 11.93 13.28
C PRO A 100 -1.25 11.57 14.65
N LEU A 101 -0.61 10.42 14.80
CA LEU A 101 -0.08 9.94 16.07
C LEU A 101 1.45 9.89 16.11
N SER A 102 2.13 10.26 15.03
CA SER A 102 3.59 10.19 14.96
C SER A 102 4.14 11.35 14.13
N PRO A 103 4.47 12.50 14.78
CA PRO A 103 4.93 13.68 14.04
C PRO A 103 6.28 13.48 13.35
N THR A 104 7.04 12.45 13.71
CA THR A 104 8.32 12.13 13.08
C THR A 104 8.21 11.06 11.99
N TRP A 105 7.00 10.58 11.71
CA TRP A 105 6.75 9.65 10.62
C TRP A 105 7.08 10.31 9.27
N PRO A 106 7.70 9.59 8.31
CA PRO A 106 7.99 10.17 7.00
C PRO A 106 6.74 10.73 6.33
N LEU A 107 6.87 11.90 5.73
CA LEU A 107 5.75 12.50 5.01
C LEU A 107 5.38 11.68 3.77
N LYS A 108 6.39 11.11 3.12
CA LYS A 108 6.21 10.29 1.92
C LYS A 108 6.91 8.95 2.06
N LEU A 109 6.27 7.92 1.54
CA LEU A 109 6.85 6.58 1.45
C LEU A 109 6.82 6.14 -0.01
N LEU A 110 7.94 5.63 -0.50
CA LEU A 110 7.97 5.02 -1.82
C LEU A 110 7.51 3.57 -1.67
N THR A 111 6.46 3.23 -2.38
CA THR A 111 5.86 1.89 -2.34
C THR A 111 6.09 1.20 -3.66
N ARG A 112 6.68 0.01 -3.59
CA ARG A 112 6.96 -0.80 -4.78
C ARG A 112 6.33 -2.17 -4.62
N VAL A 113 5.42 -2.49 -5.52
CA VAL A 113 4.75 -3.80 -5.55
C VAL A 113 5.18 -4.54 -6.81
N THR A 114 5.76 -5.72 -6.63
CA THR A 114 6.11 -6.61 -7.73
C THR A 114 5.26 -7.87 -7.65
N LEU A 115 4.78 -8.32 -8.80
CA LEU A 115 3.97 -9.52 -8.92
C LEU A 115 4.68 -10.51 -9.85
N GLU A 116 4.95 -11.71 -9.32
CA GLU A 116 5.61 -12.78 -10.06
C GLU A 116 4.67 -13.98 -10.14
N GLU A 117 4.65 -14.63 -11.28
CA GLU A 117 3.90 -15.87 -11.41
C GLU A 117 4.57 -16.98 -10.58
N ALA A 118 3.75 -17.75 -9.89
CA ALA A 118 4.20 -18.87 -9.06
C ALA A 118 3.51 -20.15 -9.50
N PRO A 119 4.09 -21.33 -9.21
CA PRO A 119 3.50 -22.60 -9.62
C PRO A 119 2.07 -22.76 -9.14
N GLY A 120 1.24 -23.39 -9.97
CA GLY A 120 -0.16 -23.66 -9.63
C GLY A 120 -1.11 -22.50 -9.89
N GLY A 121 -0.72 -21.55 -10.76
CA GLY A 121 -1.57 -20.39 -11.05
C GLY A 121 -1.62 -19.36 -9.93
N LYS A 122 -0.62 -19.39 -9.06
CA LYS A 122 -0.51 -18.47 -7.92
C LYS A 122 0.33 -17.26 -8.26
N THR A 123 0.30 -16.25 -7.40
CA THR A 123 1.09 -15.03 -7.57
C THR A 123 1.89 -14.73 -6.31
N LYS A 124 3.18 -14.51 -6.49
CA LYS A 124 4.06 -14.04 -5.43
C LYS A 124 4.10 -12.53 -5.47
N LEU A 125 3.63 -11.89 -4.42
CA LEU A 125 3.67 -10.44 -4.27
C LEU A 125 4.80 -10.08 -3.32
N THR A 126 5.61 -9.09 -3.72
CA THR A 126 6.60 -8.47 -2.84
C THR A 126 6.30 -6.99 -2.76
N LEU A 127 6.09 -6.50 -1.54
CA LEU A 127 5.90 -5.08 -1.29
C LEU A 127 7.12 -4.55 -0.57
N ARG A 128 7.70 -3.47 -1.11
CA ARG A 128 8.81 -2.76 -0.50
C ARG A 128 8.39 -1.34 -0.18
N TRP A 129 8.66 -0.93 1.04
CA TRP A 129 8.31 0.40 1.54
C TRP A 129 9.54 1.09 2.06
N ALA A 130 9.78 2.33 1.61
CA ALA A 130 10.96 3.09 1.99
C ALA A 130 10.59 4.56 2.19
N PRO A 131 11.17 5.25 3.20
CA PRO A 131 11.00 6.69 3.32
C PRO A 131 11.56 7.41 2.10
N LEU A 132 10.82 8.39 1.60
CA LEU A 132 11.21 9.18 0.43
C LEU A 132 11.48 10.62 0.88
N ASP A 133 12.65 11.14 0.52
CA ASP A 133 13.08 12.51 0.87
C ASP A 133 12.92 12.79 2.37
N ALA A 134 13.25 11.81 3.19
CA ALA A 134 13.00 11.86 4.62
C ALA A 134 14.23 12.32 5.41
N THR A 135 13.96 13.02 6.52
CA THR A 135 15.01 13.36 7.48
C THR A 135 15.56 12.11 8.14
N GLU A 136 16.75 12.22 8.74
CA GLU A 136 17.34 11.10 9.50
C GLU A 136 16.40 10.64 10.63
N GLU A 137 15.76 11.58 11.31
CA GLU A 137 14.79 11.27 12.36
C GLU A 137 13.59 10.48 11.82
N ALA A 138 13.05 10.88 10.66
CA ALA A 138 11.95 10.16 10.03
C ALA A 138 12.36 8.76 9.59
N GLN A 139 13.59 8.61 9.08
CA GLN A 139 14.11 7.29 8.72
C GLN A 139 14.23 6.37 9.93
N LYS A 140 14.69 6.90 11.07
CA LYS A 140 14.77 6.14 12.32
C LYS A 140 13.38 5.74 12.83
N THR A 141 12.43 6.64 12.78
CA THR A 141 11.03 6.36 13.18
C THR A 141 10.45 5.24 12.32
N PHE A 142 10.67 5.30 11.02
CA PHE A 142 10.23 4.27 10.10
C PHE A 142 10.88 2.91 10.41
N ALA A 143 12.19 2.89 10.60
CA ALA A 143 12.92 1.65 10.91
C ALA A 143 12.43 1.00 12.21
N ALA A 144 12.12 1.80 13.21
CA ALA A 144 11.62 1.31 14.50
C ALA A 144 10.20 0.74 14.42
N ALA A 145 9.45 1.05 13.36
CA ALA A 145 8.06 0.65 13.20
C ALA A 145 7.86 -0.60 12.32
N HIS A 146 8.93 -1.29 11.91
CA HIS A 146 8.83 -2.45 11.00
C HIS A 146 7.89 -3.54 11.51
N ASP A 147 7.93 -3.85 12.82
CA ASP A 147 7.05 -4.88 13.39
C ASP A 147 5.58 -4.47 13.29
N SER A 148 5.29 -3.21 13.56
CA SER A 148 3.94 -2.66 13.45
C SER A 148 3.45 -2.67 12.01
N MET A 149 4.32 -2.31 11.06
CA MET A 149 4.02 -2.36 9.63
C MET A 149 3.73 -3.79 9.17
N ASN A 150 4.54 -4.74 9.64
CA ASN A 150 4.34 -6.14 9.29
C ASN A 150 2.95 -6.63 9.72
N GLY A 151 2.53 -6.27 10.93
CA GLY A 151 1.19 -6.58 11.41
C GLY A 151 0.09 -5.93 10.58
N GLY A 152 0.25 -4.66 10.25
CA GLY A 152 -0.71 -3.92 9.44
C GLY A 152 -0.85 -4.48 8.03
N TRP A 153 0.26 -4.72 7.35
CA TRP A 153 0.24 -5.29 6.00
C TRP A 153 -0.25 -6.72 5.97
N THR A 154 0.12 -7.53 6.98
CA THR A 154 -0.39 -8.90 7.08
C THR A 154 -1.91 -8.90 7.18
N GLY A 155 -2.48 -8.04 8.02
CA GLY A 155 -3.94 -7.90 8.13
C GLY A 155 -4.60 -7.46 6.84
N THR A 156 -3.99 -6.50 6.14
CA THR A 156 -4.48 -6.02 4.85
C THR A 156 -4.43 -7.13 3.80
N PHE A 157 -3.33 -7.89 3.74
CA PHE A 157 -3.21 -8.99 2.80
C PHE A 157 -4.10 -10.18 3.15
N ASP A 158 -4.42 -10.39 4.42
CA ASP A 158 -5.43 -11.38 4.81
C ASP A 158 -6.79 -11.03 4.22
N GLN A 159 -7.12 -9.74 4.17
CA GLN A 159 -8.34 -9.28 3.52
C GLN A 159 -8.31 -9.49 2.01
N LEU A 160 -7.15 -9.28 1.38
CA LEU A 160 -6.98 -9.57 -0.04
C LEU A 160 -7.14 -11.06 -0.33
N ASP A 161 -6.53 -11.92 0.50
CA ASP A 161 -6.71 -13.37 0.40
C ASP A 161 -8.18 -13.76 0.45
N ALA A 162 -8.91 -13.23 1.42
CA ALA A 162 -10.33 -13.50 1.57
C ALA A 162 -11.15 -13.02 0.38
N TYR A 163 -10.78 -11.85 -0.16
CA TYR A 163 -11.44 -11.30 -1.34
C TYR A 163 -11.18 -12.16 -2.57
N LEU A 164 -9.94 -12.59 -2.78
CA LEU A 164 -9.56 -13.42 -3.92
C LEU A 164 -10.21 -14.81 -3.87
N ALA A 165 -10.54 -15.29 -2.67
CA ALA A 165 -11.23 -16.57 -2.49
C ALA A 165 -12.73 -16.50 -2.80
N ARG A 166 -13.31 -15.31 -2.94
CA ARG A 166 -14.70 -15.15 -3.33
C ARG A 166 -14.89 -15.52 -4.79
N PRO A 167 -16.07 -16.05 -5.17
CA PRO A 167 -16.38 -16.24 -6.58
C PRO A 167 -16.30 -14.89 -7.32
N GLN A 168 -15.46 -14.83 -8.34
CA GLN A 168 -15.34 -13.65 -9.19
C GLN A 168 -16.37 -13.80 -10.32
N ALA A 169 -17.35 -12.92 -10.32
CA ALA A 169 -18.36 -12.90 -11.35
C ALA A 169 -17.86 -12.22 -12.62
#